data_98eea3327408b32d1031901909638737
#
_entry.id   98eea3327408b32d1031901909638737
#
_cell.length_a   1.000
_cell.length_b   1.000
_cell.length_c   1.000
_cell.angle_alpha   90.00
_cell.angle_beta   90.00
_cell.angle_gamma   90.00
#
_symmetry.space_group_name_H-M   'P 1'
#
loop_
_entity.id
_entity.type
_entity.pdbx_description
1 polymer ?
#
loop_
_entity_poly.entity_id
_entity_poly.type
_entity_poly.pdbx_seq_one_letter_code
_entity_poly.pdbx_strand_id
1 'polypeptide(L)'
;MEKFKLFIMLCFSMLIFFFNPVQAIEREIIERVKKSVVLLSVNKLENPSLNSPNALCSGMTINEKGYILTNFHCVYKQKTINLYFWDEDDWTEYQVKVIGEDPLADLAVLEIIGLDRKVPYLEFAESEDIYTGLEIYAFGHPLGIAWSLSKGIVSNNERYARHPFIKSIQVDAAINKGNSGGPLINDKGEIVGVATLMVSRTNSNAGVGLGVRADIAEKSLTEMLRTGKVERPALGVMVISLNGKENQRKELLKRNPDINITIPNTFGLMISNENKPTNPIPKGLKAWDTIIGINDVPINTDIEFADQLIKNKIGEKIIVNIIRDKRFMKIGNITLKVFPVPTDKMYKADLAFPNRETN
;
A
#
# COMPACT_ATOMS: atom_id res chain seq x y z
N MET A 1 36.62 -54.45 4.91
CA MET A 1 35.75 -54.04 3.76
C MET A 1 34.32 -53.70 4.19
N GLU A 2 33.69 -54.48 5.05
CA GLU A 2 32.31 -54.21 5.49
C GLU A 2 32.13 -52.91 6.30
N LYS A 3 33.04 -52.60 7.22
CA LYS A 3 33.00 -51.36 8.00
C LYS A 3 33.13 -50.10 7.12
N PHE A 4 33.84 -50.18 6.01
CA PHE A 4 34.01 -49.10 5.05
C PHE A 4 32.76 -48.93 4.18
N LYS A 5 32.08 -50.02 3.81
CA LYS A 5 30.78 -49.97 3.10
C LYS A 5 29.67 -49.36 3.98
N LEU A 6 29.67 -49.74 5.29
CA LEU A 6 28.71 -49.20 6.24
C LEU A 6 28.91 -47.70 6.47
N PHE A 7 30.16 -47.20 6.52
CA PHE A 7 30.50 -45.80 6.65
C PHE A 7 30.07 -44.99 5.42
N ILE A 8 30.29 -45.48 4.20
CA ILE A 8 29.85 -44.86 2.96
C ILE A 8 28.31 -44.81 2.89
N MET A 9 27.64 -45.89 3.32
CA MET A 9 26.17 -45.93 3.33
C MET A 9 25.56 -44.98 4.36
N LEU A 10 26.19 -44.80 5.53
CA LEU A 10 25.80 -43.79 6.53
C LEU A 10 26.04 -42.34 6.04
N CYS A 11 27.16 -42.08 5.37
CA CYS A 11 27.44 -40.77 4.77
C CYS A 11 26.46 -40.47 3.62
N PHE A 12 26.07 -41.44 2.83
CA PHE A 12 25.10 -41.25 1.75
C PHE A 12 23.68 -41.06 2.27
N SER A 13 23.27 -41.75 3.33
CA SER A 13 21.99 -41.52 3.99
C SER A 13 21.93 -40.18 4.71
N MET A 14 23.05 -39.68 5.25
CA MET A 14 23.15 -38.39 5.89
C MET A 14 23.12 -37.23 4.86
N LEU A 15 23.63 -37.40 3.64
CA LEU A 15 23.56 -36.44 2.55
C LEU A 15 22.14 -36.27 1.98
N ILE A 16 21.29 -37.31 2.04
CA ILE A 16 19.90 -37.23 1.55
C ILE A 16 19.02 -36.39 2.50
N PHE A 17 19.37 -36.28 3.79
CA PHE A 17 18.63 -35.50 4.77
C PHE A 17 18.91 -34.00 4.73
N PHE A 18 19.90 -33.49 3.98
CA PHE A 18 20.25 -32.07 3.87
C PHE A 18 19.81 -31.41 2.55
N PHE A 19 19.23 -32.15 1.64
CA PHE A 19 18.53 -31.55 0.51
C PHE A 19 17.11 -31.19 0.96
N ASN A 20 16.95 -30.04 1.59
CA ASN A 20 15.67 -29.33 1.49
C ASN A 20 15.53 -28.91 0.03
N PRO A 21 14.67 -29.54 -0.78
CA PRO A 21 14.43 -29.03 -2.12
C PRO A 21 13.93 -27.59 -1.94
N VAL A 22 14.47 -26.67 -2.73
CA VAL A 22 13.87 -25.33 -2.86
C VAL A 22 12.41 -25.59 -3.23
N GLN A 23 11.52 -25.40 -2.26
CA GLN A 23 10.12 -25.73 -2.43
C GLN A 23 9.51 -24.63 -3.32
N ALA A 24 9.35 -24.93 -4.59
CA ALA A 24 8.57 -24.07 -5.47
C ALA A 24 7.11 -24.07 -4.98
N ILE A 25 6.39 -22.97 -5.19
CA ILE A 25 4.95 -22.93 -4.90
C ILE A 25 4.24 -24.12 -5.57
N GLU A 26 3.41 -24.80 -4.81
CA GLU A 26 2.71 -25.98 -5.30
C GLU A 26 1.68 -25.60 -6.38
N ARG A 27 1.55 -26.46 -7.39
CA ARG A 27 0.61 -26.22 -8.50
C ARG A 27 -0.83 -26.03 -8.00
N GLU A 28 -1.22 -26.75 -6.98
CA GLU A 28 -2.58 -26.66 -6.38
C GLU A 28 -2.83 -25.27 -5.80
N ILE A 29 -1.83 -24.67 -5.14
CA ILE A 29 -1.90 -23.30 -4.63
C ILE A 29 -2.05 -22.31 -5.78
N ILE A 30 -1.27 -22.46 -6.86
CA ILE A 30 -1.37 -21.60 -8.05
C ILE A 30 -2.79 -21.65 -8.63
N GLU A 31 -3.37 -22.84 -8.79
CA GLU A 31 -4.73 -22.98 -9.35
C GLU A 31 -5.80 -22.38 -8.42
N ARG A 32 -5.65 -22.52 -7.10
CA ARG A 32 -6.53 -21.86 -6.13
C ARG A 32 -6.43 -20.33 -6.23
N VAL A 33 -5.22 -19.79 -6.25
CA VAL A 33 -4.97 -18.35 -6.38
C VAL A 33 -5.54 -17.81 -7.69
N LYS A 34 -5.32 -18.52 -8.80
CA LYS A 34 -5.85 -18.16 -10.11
C LYS A 34 -7.38 -17.97 -10.09
N LYS A 35 -8.11 -18.87 -9.43
CA LYS A 35 -9.57 -18.79 -9.27
C LYS A 35 -10.01 -17.63 -8.36
N SER A 36 -9.11 -17.07 -7.56
CA SER A 36 -9.38 -15.97 -6.63
C SER A 36 -8.96 -14.60 -7.18
N VAL A 37 -8.23 -14.56 -8.29
CA VAL A 37 -7.76 -13.30 -8.91
C VAL A 37 -8.66 -12.94 -10.09
N VAL A 38 -9.07 -11.69 -10.14
CA VAL A 38 -10.01 -11.17 -11.15
C VAL A 38 -9.37 -10.09 -12.00
N LEU A 39 -9.83 -10.00 -13.25
CA LEU A 39 -9.50 -8.92 -14.17
C LEU A 39 -10.58 -7.83 -14.07
N LEU A 40 -10.16 -6.57 -13.95
CA LEU A 40 -11.04 -5.40 -13.95
C LEU A 40 -10.88 -4.62 -15.23
N SER A 41 -12.00 -4.20 -15.85
CA SER A 41 -12.01 -3.37 -17.03
C SER A 41 -13.15 -2.35 -16.98
N VAL A 42 -12.91 -1.15 -17.54
CA VAL A 42 -13.96 -0.11 -17.68
C VAL A 42 -14.86 -0.34 -18.89
N ASN A 43 -14.36 -1.10 -19.87
CA ASN A 43 -15.12 -1.48 -21.05
C ASN A 43 -15.35 -2.99 -21.06
N LYS A 44 -16.44 -3.40 -21.69
CA LYS A 44 -16.69 -4.82 -21.94
C LYS A 44 -15.57 -5.37 -22.83
N LEU A 45 -15.02 -6.53 -22.47
CA LEU A 45 -13.98 -7.22 -23.23
C LEU A 45 -14.61 -8.32 -24.06
N GLU A 46 -14.27 -8.38 -25.35
CA GLU A 46 -14.71 -9.47 -26.23
C GLU A 46 -13.98 -10.79 -25.90
N ASN A 47 -12.69 -10.68 -25.60
CA ASN A 47 -11.86 -11.82 -25.19
C ASN A 47 -10.88 -11.40 -24.08
N PRO A 48 -11.21 -11.67 -22.81
CA PRO A 48 -10.34 -11.31 -21.69
C PRO A 48 -8.98 -12.03 -21.67
N SER A 49 -8.83 -13.17 -22.32
CA SER A 49 -7.60 -13.95 -22.33
C SER A 49 -6.52 -13.41 -23.25
N LEU A 50 -6.88 -12.58 -24.24
CA LEU A 50 -5.95 -11.94 -25.15
C LEU A 50 -5.53 -10.57 -24.64
N ASN A 51 -4.40 -10.06 -25.15
CA ASN A 51 -3.91 -8.73 -24.84
C ASN A 51 -5.01 -7.68 -25.07
N SER A 52 -5.63 -7.26 -23.97
CA SER A 52 -6.76 -6.33 -24.02
C SER A 52 -6.29 -4.95 -23.57
N PRO A 53 -6.22 -3.96 -24.49
CA PRO A 53 -5.77 -2.61 -24.16
C PRO A 53 -6.70 -1.90 -23.16
N ASN A 54 -7.91 -2.41 -22.97
CA ASN A 54 -8.90 -1.90 -22.05
C ASN A 54 -8.88 -2.60 -20.66
N ALA A 55 -8.06 -3.64 -20.50
CA ALA A 55 -7.83 -4.24 -19.19
C ALA A 55 -7.17 -3.20 -18.29
N LEU A 56 -7.81 -2.89 -17.18
CA LEU A 56 -7.42 -1.77 -16.33
C LEU A 56 -6.51 -2.21 -15.19
N CYS A 57 -6.96 -3.21 -14.44
CA CYS A 57 -6.35 -3.63 -13.18
C CYS A 57 -6.65 -5.09 -12.87
N SER A 58 -6.06 -5.54 -11.79
CA SER A 58 -6.39 -6.80 -11.12
C SER A 58 -7.16 -6.53 -9.83
N GLY A 59 -7.77 -7.57 -9.30
CA GLY A 59 -8.35 -7.63 -7.97
C GLY A 59 -8.26 -9.04 -7.43
N MET A 60 -8.66 -9.23 -6.18
CA MET A 60 -8.71 -10.55 -5.55
C MET A 60 -9.93 -10.69 -4.68
N THR A 61 -10.53 -11.88 -4.67
CA THR A 61 -11.59 -12.24 -3.73
C THR A 61 -11.01 -12.42 -2.33
N ILE A 62 -11.68 -11.84 -1.33
CA ILE A 62 -11.22 -11.83 0.07
C ILE A 62 -12.21 -12.53 1.03
N ASN A 63 -13.29 -13.07 0.51
CA ASN A 63 -14.22 -13.94 1.22
C ASN A 63 -15.10 -14.75 0.24
N GLU A 64 -15.79 -15.76 0.76
CA GLU A 64 -16.67 -16.64 -0.02
C GLU A 64 -17.90 -15.93 -0.65
N LYS A 65 -18.23 -14.71 -0.19
CA LYS A 65 -19.31 -13.88 -0.74
C LYS A 65 -18.87 -13.12 -2.01
N GLY A 66 -17.60 -13.20 -2.37
CA GLY A 66 -17.07 -12.56 -3.57
C GLY A 66 -16.81 -11.05 -3.41
N TYR A 67 -16.52 -10.57 -2.20
CA TYR A 67 -15.98 -9.22 -2.07
C TYR A 67 -14.60 -9.16 -2.68
N ILE A 68 -14.34 -8.12 -3.44
CA ILE A 68 -13.09 -7.93 -4.17
C ILE A 68 -12.29 -6.80 -3.54
N LEU A 69 -11.04 -7.08 -3.18
CA LEU A 69 -10.05 -6.06 -2.86
C LEU A 69 -9.27 -5.69 -4.12
N THR A 70 -9.12 -4.39 -4.37
CA THR A 70 -8.34 -3.83 -5.48
C THR A 70 -7.76 -2.48 -5.10
N ASN A 71 -7.07 -1.79 -6.03
CA ASN A 71 -6.64 -0.42 -5.79
C ASN A 71 -7.75 0.60 -6.04
N PHE A 72 -7.72 1.70 -5.28
CA PHE A 72 -8.67 2.80 -5.43
C PHE A 72 -8.52 3.50 -6.79
N HIS A 73 -7.28 3.70 -7.29
CA HIS A 73 -7.07 4.31 -8.59
C HIS A 73 -7.69 3.52 -9.75
N CYS A 74 -7.92 2.21 -9.58
CA CYS A 74 -8.58 1.36 -10.57
C CYS A 74 -10.07 1.67 -10.72
N VAL A 75 -10.69 2.19 -9.68
CA VAL A 75 -12.14 2.43 -9.61
C VAL A 75 -12.49 3.92 -9.54
N TYR A 76 -11.52 4.77 -9.27
CA TYR A 76 -11.74 6.20 -9.07
C TYR A 76 -12.36 6.87 -10.30
N LYS A 77 -13.53 7.51 -10.11
CA LYS A 77 -14.31 8.18 -11.18
C LYS A 77 -14.76 7.25 -12.32
N GLN A 78 -14.67 5.93 -12.17
CA GLN A 78 -15.24 5.02 -13.15
C GLN A 78 -16.76 4.92 -12.98
N LYS A 79 -17.51 5.01 -14.10
CA LYS A 79 -18.96 4.89 -14.08
C LYS A 79 -19.42 3.44 -14.06
N THR A 80 -18.68 2.58 -14.75
CA THR A 80 -18.94 1.16 -14.89
C THR A 80 -17.64 0.42 -14.75
N ILE A 81 -17.66 -0.69 -14.04
CA ILE A 81 -16.52 -1.59 -13.89
C ILE A 81 -17.03 -2.99 -14.16
N ASN A 82 -16.47 -3.64 -15.16
CA ASN A 82 -16.68 -5.03 -15.48
C ASN A 82 -15.59 -5.86 -14.83
N LEU A 83 -15.98 -6.98 -14.24
CA LEU A 83 -15.12 -7.92 -13.58
C LEU A 83 -15.20 -9.25 -14.30
N TYR A 84 -14.05 -9.89 -14.51
CA TYR A 84 -13.96 -11.18 -15.17
C TYR A 84 -13.28 -12.18 -14.24
N PHE A 85 -14.01 -13.29 -13.97
CA PHE A 85 -13.45 -14.48 -13.33
C PHE A 85 -12.97 -15.47 -14.39
N TRP A 86 -11.92 -16.21 -14.04
CA TRP A 86 -11.61 -17.45 -14.73
C TRP A 86 -12.39 -18.60 -14.10
N ASP A 87 -13.29 -19.20 -14.85
CA ASP A 87 -14.16 -20.27 -14.40
C ASP A 87 -13.88 -21.53 -15.23
N GLU A 88 -12.99 -22.38 -14.70
CA GLU A 88 -12.50 -23.63 -15.26
C GLU A 88 -11.92 -23.52 -16.69
N ASP A 89 -12.75 -23.32 -17.71
CA ASP A 89 -12.34 -23.26 -19.11
C ASP A 89 -12.75 -21.96 -19.83
N ASP A 90 -13.51 -21.06 -19.16
CA ASP A 90 -14.01 -19.83 -19.76
C ASP A 90 -14.10 -18.67 -18.76
N TRP A 91 -14.45 -17.52 -19.29
CA TRP A 91 -14.61 -16.27 -18.56
C TRP A 91 -16.06 -16.01 -18.15
N THR A 92 -16.28 -15.71 -16.89
CA THR A 92 -17.57 -15.21 -16.42
C THR A 92 -17.48 -13.73 -16.13
N GLU A 93 -18.33 -12.93 -16.79
CA GLU A 93 -18.40 -11.48 -16.63
C GLU A 93 -19.44 -11.10 -15.56
N TYR A 94 -19.07 -10.18 -14.68
CA TYR A 94 -19.97 -9.54 -13.71
C TYR A 94 -19.79 -8.04 -13.73
N GLN A 95 -20.82 -7.31 -13.30
CA GLN A 95 -20.69 -5.93 -12.89
C GLN A 95 -20.43 -5.85 -11.40
N VAL A 96 -19.72 -4.79 -10.98
CA VAL A 96 -19.42 -4.56 -9.58
C VAL A 96 -19.79 -3.14 -9.17
N LYS A 97 -20.04 -2.96 -7.87
CA LYS A 97 -20.18 -1.65 -7.25
C LYS A 97 -19.11 -1.46 -6.19
N VAL A 98 -18.60 -0.24 -6.04
CA VAL A 98 -17.70 0.14 -4.95
C VAL A 98 -18.52 0.23 -3.66
N ILE A 99 -18.11 -0.50 -2.63
CA ILE A 99 -18.74 -0.50 -1.31
C ILE A 99 -17.84 0.06 -0.21
N GLY A 100 -16.56 0.25 -0.50
CA GLY A 100 -15.61 0.81 0.45
C GLY A 100 -14.39 1.40 -0.24
N GLU A 101 -13.85 2.48 0.34
CA GLU A 101 -12.71 3.23 -0.22
C GLU A 101 -11.71 3.64 0.85
N ASP A 102 -10.43 3.46 0.55
CA ASP A 102 -9.29 4.02 1.27
C ASP A 102 -8.38 4.74 0.27
N PRO A 103 -8.67 5.98 -0.08
CA PRO A 103 -7.86 6.70 -1.05
C PRO A 103 -6.41 6.89 -0.62
N LEU A 104 -6.11 7.01 0.68
CA LEU A 104 -4.75 7.21 1.16
C LEU A 104 -3.88 5.97 0.99
N ALA A 105 -4.43 4.78 1.28
CA ALA A 105 -3.77 3.51 1.05
C ALA A 105 -3.88 3.03 -0.40
N ASP A 106 -4.66 3.74 -1.24
CA ASP A 106 -4.98 3.32 -2.60
C ASP A 106 -5.67 1.95 -2.67
N LEU A 107 -6.66 1.73 -1.80
CA LEU A 107 -7.44 0.51 -1.73
C LEU A 107 -8.93 0.77 -1.93
N ALA A 108 -9.62 -0.19 -2.51
CA ALA A 108 -11.07 -0.20 -2.64
C ALA A 108 -11.63 -1.60 -2.49
N VAL A 109 -12.86 -1.70 -1.98
CA VAL A 109 -13.63 -2.94 -1.90
C VAL A 109 -14.82 -2.86 -2.82
N LEU A 110 -14.98 -3.91 -3.62
CA LEU A 110 -16.08 -4.05 -4.56
C LEU A 110 -16.99 -5.20 -4.14
N GLU A 111 -18.28 -5.05 -4.42
CA GLU A 111 -19.28 -6.10 -4.34
C GLU A 111 -19.71 -6.53 -5.74
N ILE A 112 -19.75 -7.83 -5.99
CA ILE A 112 -20.20 -8.40 -7.26
C ILE A 112 -21.70 -8.36 -7.30
N ILE A 113 -22.27 -7.84 -8.39
CA ILE A 113 -23.72 -7.75 -8.59
C ILE A 113 -24.21 -9.07 -9.18
N GLY A 114 -25.17 -9.72 -8.49
CA GLY A 114 -25.82 -10.94 -8.98
C GLY A 114 -24.98 -12.21 -8.82
N LEU A 115 -23.96 -12.22 -7.98
CA LEU A 115 -23.24 -13.45 -7.64
C LEU A 115 -24.12 -14.34 -6.75
N ASP A 116 -24.43 -15.53 -7.23
CA ASP A 116 -25.32 -16.51 -6.59
C ASP A 116 -24.61 -17.78 -6.11
N ARG A 117 -23.26 -17.80 -6.17
CA ARG A 117 -22.40 -18.91 -5.77
C ARG A 117 -21.31 -18.47 -4.82
N LYS A 118 -20.75 -19.41 -4.07
CA LYS A 118 -19.50 -19.21 -3.34
C LYS A 118 -18.32 -19.20 -4.31
N VAL A 119 -17.34 -18.36 -4.02
CA VAL A 119 -16.10 -18.26 -4.79
C VAL A 119 -14.88 -18.55 -3.91
N PRO A 120 -13.81 -19.09 -4.46
CA PRO A 120 -12.52 -19.17 -3.76
C PRO A 120 -12.06 -17.77 -3.37
N TYR A 121 -11.30 -17.68 -2.27
CA TYR A 121 -10.76 -16.42 -1.77
C TYR A 121 -9.36 -16.61 -1.19
N LEU A 122 -8.65 -15.50 -0.98
CA LEU A 122 -7.33 -15.47 -0.38
C LEU A 122 -7.40 -14.93 1.04
N GLU A 123 -6.53 -15.42 1.90
CA GLU A 123 -6.35 -14.97 3.28
C GLU A 123 -5.07 -14.14 3.39
N PHE A 124 -5.01 -13.25 4.39
CA PHE A 124 -3.82 -12.44 4.64
C PHE A 124 -2.79 -13.26 5.43
N ALA A 125 -1.52 -13.04 5.09
CA ALA A 125 -0.40 -13.53 5.88
C ALA A 125 -0.28 -12.74 7.20
N GLU A 126 0.15 -13.41 8.25
CA GLU A 126 0.47 -12.76 9.52
C GLU A 126 1.61 -11.74 9.34
N SER A 127 1.54 -10.64 10.09
CA SER A 127 2.51 -9.54 9.97
C SER A 127 3.94 -9.96 10.25
N GLU A 128 4.14 -10.93 11.15
CA GLU A 128 5.42 -11.48 11.57
C GLU A 128 6.06 -12.34 10.47
N ASP A 129 5.26 -12.93 9.59
CA ASP A 129 5.71 -13.75 8.47
C ASP A 129 6.19 -12.91 7.27
N ILE A 130 6.02 -11.57 7.33
CA ILE A 130 6.43 -10.66 6.26
C ILE A 130 7.78 -10.03 6.60
N TYR A 131 8.86 -10.54 6.01
CA TYR A 131 10.23 -10.10 6.25
C TYR A 131 11.01 -9.88 4.94
N THR A 132 12.06 -9.10 5.02
CA THR A 132 12.96 -8.89 3.86
C THR A 132 13.67 -10.19 3.49
N GLY A 133 13.55 -10.61 2.24
CA GLY A 133 14.03 -11.89 1.72
C GLY A 133 12.95 -12.96 1.60
N LEU A 134 11.72 -12.72 2.11
CA LEU A 134 10.60 -13.63 1.90
C LEU A 134 10.34 -13.79 0.39
N GLU A 135 10.28 -15.02 -0.08
CA GLU A 135 9.90 -15.35 -1.44
C GLU A 135 8.43 -15.02 -1.68
N ILE A 136 8.14 -14.31 -2.78
CA ILE A 136 6.79 -13.90 -3.14
C ILE A 136 6.48 -14.14 -4.61
N TYR A 137 5.20 -14.21 -4.89
CA TYR A 137 4.66 -14.33 -6.22
C TYR A 137 3.64 -13.19 -6.45
N ALA A 138 3.81 -12.44 -7.55
CA ALA A 138 2.84 -11.45 -7.97
C ALA A 138 1.93 -12.06 -9.03
N PHE A 139 0.63 -12.03 -8.77
CA PHE A 139 -0.38 -12.58 -9.67
C PHE A 139 -1.30 -11.48 -10.19
N GLY A 140 -1.54 -11.45 -11.51
CA GLY A 140 -2.38 -10.42 -12.11
C GLY A 140 -2.45 -10.47 -13.63
N HIS A 141 -2.78 -9.33 -14.23
CA HIS A 141 -3.05 -9.19 -15.66
C HIS A 141 -2.16 -8.11 -16.29
N PRO A 142 -0.82 -8.26 -16.23
CA PRO A 142 0.10 -7.23 -16.71
C PRO A 142 -0.11 -6.96 -18.18
N LEU A 143 -0.22 -5.66 -18.55
CA LEU A 143 -0.42 -5.21 -19.92
C LEU A 143 -1.65 -5.80 -20.63
N GLY A 144 -2.64 -6.25 -19.85
CA GLY A 144 -3.83 -6.94 -20.37
C GLY A 144 -3.60 -8.41 -20.74
N ILE A 145 -2.42 -8.97 -20.44
CA ILE A 145 -2.15 -10.41 -20.58
C ILE A 145 -2.69 -11.09 -19.33
N ALA A 146 -3.77 -11.83 -19.52
CA ALA A 146 -4.49 -12.45 -18.44
C ALA A 146 -3.67 -13.55 -17.74
N TRP A 147 -3.78 -13.61 -16.42
CA TRP A 147 -3.19 -14.60 -15.52
C TRP A 147 -1.67 -14.80 -15.69
N SER A 148 -0.95 -13.73 -15.44
CA SER A 148 0.52 -13.81 -15.36
C SER A 148 0.97 -13.94 -13.91
N LEU A 149 1.90 -14.86 -13.68
CA LEU A 149 2.58 -15.07 -12.42
C LEU A 149 4.04 -14.65 -12.57
N SER A 150 4.53 -13.80 -11.68
CA SER A 150 5.96 -13.49 -11.57
C SER A 150 6.46 -13.76 -10.17
N LYS A 151 7.71 -14.25 -10.05
CA LYS A 151 8.36 -14.60 -8.80
C LYS A 151 9.43 -13.59 -8.46
N GLY A 152 9.62 -13.30 -7.18
CA GLY A 152 10.66 -12.46 -6.63
C GLY A 152 10.72 -12.59 -5.11
N ILE A 153 11.27 -11.57 -4.44
CA ILE A 153 11.36 -11.50 -2.99
C ILE A 153 10.83 -10.16 -2.48
N VAL A 154 10.51 -10.11 -1.21
CA VAL A 154 10.36 -8.86 -0.48
C VAL A 154 11.75 -8.23 -0.33
N SER A 155 12.05 -7.21 -1.12
CA SER A 155 13.33 -6.48 -1.06
C SER A 155 13.43 -5.57 0.16
N ASN A 156 12.29 -5.13 0.69
CA ASN A 156 12.18 -4.38 1.94
C ASN A 156 10.75 -4.48 2.47
N ASN A 157 10.59 -4.90 3.72
CA ASN A 157 9.28 -5.14 4.33
C ASN A 157 8.65 -3.92 5.01
N GLU A 158 9.35 -2.77 5.00
CA GLU A 158 8.85 -1.53 5.60
C GLU A 158 9.28 -0.30 4.79
N ARG A 159 8.42 0.12 3.88
CA ARG A 159 8.53 1.37 3.11
C ARG A 159 7.32 2.26 3.39
N TYR A 160 7.49 3.55 3.18
CA TYR A 160 6.43 4.56 3.27
C TYR A 160 6.41 5.36 1.96
N ALA A 161 5.84 4.74 0.93
CA ALA A 161 5.98 5.25 -0.43
C ALA A 161 5.03 6.41 -0.76
N ARG A 162 3.79 6.33 -0.27
CA ARG A 162 2.75 7.34 -0.55
C ARG A 162 2.55 8.33 0.59
N HIS A 163 2.51 7.82 1.81
CA HIS A 163 2.25 8.62 3.01
C HIS A 163 2.81 7.92 4.26
N PRO A 164 3.28 8.67 5.29
CA PRO A 164 3.76 8.07 6.54
C PRO A 164 2.76 7.17 7.27
N PHE A 165 1.47 7.27 6.99
CA PHE A 165 0.45 6.36 7.53
C PHE A 165 0.43 4.98 6.84
N ILE A 166 1.04 4.82 5.68
CA ILE A 166 0.86 3.65 4.83
C ILE A 166 2.16 2.88 4.69
N LYS A 167 2.25 1.79 5.45
CA LYS A 167 3.34 0.82 5.26
C LYS A 167 3.17 0.08 3.95
N SER A 168 4.25 -0.01 3.22
CA SER A 168 4.34 -0.71 1.93
C SER A 168 5.49 -1.69 1.98
N ILE A 169 5.40 -2.74 1.17
CA ILE A 169 6.53 -3.62 0.88
C ILE A 169 7.13 -3.26 -0.48
N GLN A 170 8.44 -3.36 -0.58
CA GLN A 170 9.16 -3.29 -1.84
C GLN A 170 9.47 -4.71 -2.31
N VAL A 171 9.24 -4.98 -3.59
CA VAL A 171 9.48 -6.29 -4.20
C VAL A 171 10.26 -6.15 -5.50
N ASP A 172 10.99 -7.18 -5.91
CA ASP A 172 11.68 -7.25 -7.19
C ASP A 172 10.94 -8.11 -8.23
N ALA A 173 9.88 -8.82 -7.83
CA ALA A 173 8.98 -9.48 -8.76
C ALA A 173 8.49 -8.48 -9.84
N ALA A 174 8.29 -8.96 -11.05
CA ALA A 174 7.89 -8.12 -12.19
C ALA A 174 6.48 -7.53 -11.97
N ILE A 175 6.42 -6.29 -11.51
CA ILE A 175 5.19 -5.51 -11.42
C ILE A 175 5.09 -4.59 -12.63
N ASN A 176 3.99 -4.69 -13.37
CA ASN A 176 3.68 -3.88 -14.53
C ASN A 176 2.25 -3.33 -14.44
N LYS A 177 1.90 -2.39 -15.34
CA LYS A 177 0.52 -1.92 -15.50
C LYS A 177 -0.42 -3.10 -15.71
N GLY A 178 -1.53 -3.13 -14.97
CA GLY A 178 -2.48 -4.23 -14.97
C GLY A 178 -2.35 -5.15 -13.76
N ASN A 179 -1.18 -5.24 -13.10
CA ASN A 179 -1.02 -5.95 -11.83
C ASN A 179 -1.60 -5.17 -10.64
N SER A 180 -1.85 -3.87 -10.80
CA SER A 180 -2.42 -3.01 -9.74
C SER A 180 -3.70 -3.61 -9.17
N GLY A 181 -3.78 -3.73 -7.85
CA GLY A 181 -4.88 -4.36 -7.13
C GLY A 181 -4.80 -5.88 -7.03
N GLY A 182 -3.87 -6.52 -7.74
CA GLY A 182 -3.62 -7.96 -7.63
C GLY A 182 -2.81 -8.33 -6.38
N PRO A 183 -2.85 -9.61 -5.95
CA PRO A 183 -2.14 -10.08 -4.79
C PRO A 183 -0.64 -10.24 -5.03
N LEU A 184 0.13 -9.89 -3.99
CA LEU A 184 1.46 -10.40 -3.74
C LEU A 184 1.31 -11.50 -2.70
N ILE A 185 1.66 -12.74 -3.03
CA ILE A 185 1.43 -13.90 -2.16
C ILE A 185 2.74 -14.58 -1.77
N ASN A 186 2.72 -15.31 -0.65
CA ASN A 186 3.79 -16.23 -0.26
C ASN A 186 3.59 -17.62 -0.91
N ASP A 187 4.43 -18.58 -0.59
CA ASP A 187 4.38 -19.97 -1.07
C ASP A 187 3.15 -20.75 -0.58
N LYS A 188 2.47 -20.29 0.48
CA LYS A 188 1.20 -20.86 0.95
C LYS A 188 -0.02 -20.28 0.21
N GLY A 189 0.16 -19.25 -0.62
CA GLY A 189 -0.91 -18.51 -1.29
C GLY A 189 -1.60 -17.48 -0.41
N GLU A 190 -0.97 -17.05 0.68
CA GLU A 190 -1.47 -15.99 1.57
C GLU A 190 -1.01 -14.62 1.08
N ILE A 191 -1.86 -13.61 1.23
CA ILE A 191 -1.60 -12.23 0.78
C ILE A 191 -0.56 -11.59 1.69
N VAL A 192 0.62 -11.26 1.16
CA VAL A 192 1.65 -10.45 1.84
C VAL A 192 1.56 -8.97 1.48
N GLY A 193 0.81 -8.64 0.43
CA GLY A 193 0.53 -7.26 0.02
C GLY A 193 -0.35 -7.15 -1.20
N VAL A 194 -0.78 -5.93 -1.49
CA VAL A 194 -1.57 -5.56 -2.68
C VAL A 194 -0.68 -4.77 -3.63
N ALA A 195 -0.42 -5.30 -4.82
CA ALA A 195 0.40 -4.62 -5.83
C ALA A 195 -0.21 -3.26 -6.18
N THR A 196 0.57 -2.17 -6.12
CA THR A 196 0.02 -0.81 -6.24
C THR A 196 0.80 0.06 -7.20
N LEU A 197 2.11 0.14 -7.04
CA LEU A 197 2.98 1.06 -7.78
C LEU A 197 4.20 0.34 -8.33
N MET A 198 4.68 0.87 -9.44
CA MET A 198 5.98 0.57 -10.01
C MET A 198 6.83 1.84 -9.95
N VAL A 199 8.01 1.77 -9.34
CA VAL A 199 8.96 2.88 -9.33
C VAL A 199 9.84 2.76 -10.57
N SER A 200 9.56 3.57 -11.59
CA SER A 200 10.30 3.54 -12.85
C SER A 200 10.40 4.93 -13.47
N ARG A 201 11.55 5.24 -14.07
CA ARG A 201 11.75 6.45 -14.87
C ARG A 201 11.22 6.31 -16.31
N THR A 202 11.02 5.08 -16.79
CA THR A 202 10.69 4.74 -18.17
C THR A 202 9.33 4.08 -18.33
N ASN A 203 8.49 4.03 -17.27
CA ASN A 203 7.22 3.29 -17.24
C ASN A 203 7.35 1.78 -17.55
N SER A 204 8.54 1.21 -17.41
CA SER A 204 8.82 -0.23 -17.49
C SER A 204 9.31 -0.75 -16.13
N ASN A 205 9.18 -2.04 -15.91
CA ASN A 205 9.69 -2.67 -14.68
C ASN A 205 11.20 -2.45 -14.56
N ALA A 206 11.63 -1.78 -13.49
CA ALA A 206 13.03 -1.55 -13.15
C ALA A 206 13.50 -2.42 -11.97
N GLY A 207 12.78 -3.50 -11.63
CA GLY A 207 13.07 -4.33 -10.47
C GLY A 207 12.65 -3.69 -9.13
N VAL A 208 11.80 -2.66 -9.15
CA VAL A 208 11.29 -2.00 -7.95
C VAL A 208 9.78 -1.87 -8.05
N GLY A 209 9.08 -2.85 -7.50
CA GLY A 209 7.63 -2.82 -7.28
C GLY A 209 7.31 -2.43 -5.84
N LEU A 210 6.16 -1.82 -5.63
CA LEU A 210 5.64 -1.48 -4.32
C LEU A 210 4.23 -2.03 -4.17
N GLY A 211 3.94 -2.59 -2.99
CA GLY A 211 2.60 -3.03 -2.60
C GLY A 211 2.20 -2.49 -1.24
N VAL A 212 0.91 -2.25 -1.04
CA VAL A 212 0.37 -2.00 0.31
C VAL A 212 0.56 -3.28 1.12
N ARG A 213 1.22 -3.17 2.26
CA ARG A 213 1.52 -4.32 3.11
C ARG A 213 0.23 -4.95 3.65
N ALA A 214 0.22 -6.27 3.83
CA ALA A 214 -0.96 -7.06 4.19
C ALA A 214 -1.68 -6.55 5.44
N ASP A 215 -0.96 -6.26 6.53
CA ASP A 215 -1.52 -5.74 7.79
C ASP A 215 -2.25 -4.39 7.64
N ILE A 216 -1.77 -3.53 6.73
CA ILE A 216 -2.43 -2.28 6.39
C ILE A 216 -3.66 -2.54 5.52
N ALA A 217 -3.53 -3.44 4.54
CA ALA A 217 -4.63 -3.79 3.65
C ALA A 217 -5.79 -4.44 4.41
N GLU A 218 -5.52 -5.34 5.35
CA GLU A 218 -6.51 -6.01 6.19
C GLU A 218 -7.24 -5.04 7.13
N LYS A 219 -6.50 -4.14 7.78
CA LYS A 219 -7.09 -3.06 8.61
C LYS A 219 -7.97 -2.15 7.79
N SER A 220 -7.51 -1.73 6.62
CA SER A 220 -8.29 -0.88 5.70
C SER A 220 -9.54 -1.62 5.21
N LEU A 221 -9.42 -2.89 4.84
CA LEU A 221 -10.54 -3.75 4.45
C LEU A 221 -11.61 -3.83 5.53
N THR A 222 -11.21 -4.13 6.77
CA THR A 222 -12.12 -4.22 7.93
C THR A 222 -12.89 -2.92 8.12
N GLU A 223 -12.20 -1.78 8.04
CA GLU A 223 -12.83 -0.48 8.20
C GLU A 223 -13.73 -0.12 7.01
N MET A 224 -13.30 -0.40 5.77
CA MET A 224 -14.11 -0.21 4.56
C MET A 224 -15.41 -1.02 4.59
N LEU A 225 -15.36 -2.27 5.02
CA LEU A 225 -16.55 -3.12 5.15
C LEU A 225 -17.51 -2.63 6.24
N ARG A 226 -16.97 -2.01 7.30
CA ARG A 226 -17.77 -1.48 8.42
C ARG A 226 -18.40 -0.13 8.13
N THR A 227 -17.72 0.78 7.44
CA THR A 227 -18.11 2.20 7.33
C THR A 227 -18.21 2.71 5.89
N GLY A 228 -17.76 1.94 4.91
CA GLY A 228 -17.64 2.36 3.52
C GLY A 228 -16.39 3.21 3.23
N LYS A 229 -15.63 3.63 4.24
CA LYS A 229 -14.43 4.48 4.07
C LYS A 229 -13.46 4.31 5.22
N VAL A 230 -12.19 4.67 4.98
CA VAL A 230 -11.16 4.73 6.03
C VAL A 230 -10.85 6.19 6.36
N GLU A 231 -11.09 6.57 7.60
CA GLU A 231 -10.74 7.88 8.12
C GLU A 231 -9.56 7.76 9.07
N ARG A 232 -8.63 8.71 9.01
CA ARG A 232 -7.43 8.74 9.87
C ARG A 232 -7.38 10.02 10.68
N PRO A 233 -6.89 9.97 11.94
CA PRO A 233 -6.74 11.16 12.75
C PRO A 233 -5.62 12.05 12.22
N ALA A 234 -5.83 13.35 12.27
CA ALA A 234 -4.88 14.36 11.86
C ALA A 234 -4.81 15.53 12.84
N LEU A 235 -3.61 16.08 12.99
CA LEU A 235 -3.42 17.32 13.75
C LEU A 235 -3.97 18.55 12.99
N GLY A 236 -4.15 18.44 11.68
CA GLY A 236 -4.66 19.53 10.85
C GLY A 236 -3.60 20.57 10.48
N VAL A 237 -2.33 20.21 10.51
CA VAL A 237 -1.19 21.03 10.09
C VAL A 237 -0.39 20.35 9.00
N MET A 238 0.23 21.14 8.14
CA MET A 238 1.28 20.65 7.26
C MET A 238 2.61 20.71 8.00
N VAL A 239 3.39 19.65 7.92
CA VAL A 239 4.68 19.53 8.60
C VAL A 239 5.81 19.30 7.63
N ILE A 240 7.01 19.73 8.01
CA ILE A 240 8.26 19.53 7.28
C ILE A 240 9.21 18.82 8.23
N SER A 241 9.68 17.65 7.83
CA SER A 241 10.68 16.91 8.61
C SER A 241 12.01 17.66 8.64
N LEU A 242 12.54 17.89 9.83
CA LEU A 242 13.84 18.54 10.05
C LEU A 242 15.01 17.55 10.10
N ASN A 243 14.76 16.26 9.86
CA ASN A 243 15.74 15.19 9.99
C ASN A 243 16.98 15.42 9.13
N GLY A 244 17.96 16.10 9.70
CA GLY A 244 19.37 16.08 9.31
C GLY A 244 19.73 16.58 7.92
N LYS A 245 18.81 17.15 7.15
CA LYS A 245 19.11 17.61 5.80
C LYS A 245 19.28 19.12 5.78
N GLU A 246 20.52 19.57 5.95
CA GLU A 246 20.92 20.97 5.74
C GLU A 246 20.36 21.58 4.45
N ASN A 247 20.24 20.77 3.39
CA ASN A 247 19.65 21.18 2.13
C ASN A 247 18.16 21.52 2.23
N GLN A 248 17.37 20.81 3.05
CA GLN A 248 15.96 21.13 3.26
C GLN A 248 15.81 22.43 4.06
N ARG A 249 16.66 22.65 5.05
CA ARG A 249 16.71 23.90 5.79
C ARG A 249 17.06 25.09 4.89
N LYS A 250 18.09 24.93 4.04
CA LYS A 250 18.48 25.95 3.06
C LYS A 250 17.36 26.24 2.06
N GLU A 251 16.67 25.20 1.56
CA GLU A 251 15.57 25.36 0.64
C GLU A 251 14.36 26.07 1.29
N LEU A 252 14.06 25.75 2.55
CA LEU A 252 13.02 26.43 3.31
C LEU A 252 13.31 27.92 3.50
N LEU A 253 14.53 28.27 3.90
CA LEU A 253 14.96 29.66 4.06
C LEU A 253 14.95 30.41 2.73
N LYS A 254 15.33 29.76 1.63
CA LYS A 254 15.29 30.35 0.29
C LYS A 254 13.87 30.68 -0.17
N ARG A 255 12.90 29.81 0.14
CA ARG A 255 11.47 30.01 -0.20
C ARG A 255 10.78 31.04 0.68
N ASN A 256 11.33 31.31 1.86
CA ASN A 256 10.76 32.21 2.85
C ASN A 256 11.84 33.15 3.38
N PRO A 257 12.30 34.16 2.59
CA PRO A 257 13.41 35.04 2.95
C PRO A 257 13.15 35.90 4.18
N ASP A 258 11.85 36.14 4.50
CA ASP A 258 11.44 36.97 5.64
C ASP A 258 11.38 36.19 6.96
N ILE A 259 11.74 34.90 6.97
CA ILE A 259 11.78 34.10 8.21
C ILE A 259 12.89 34.63 9.13
N ASN A 260 12.47 35.35 10.16
CA ASN A 260 13.34 35.83 11.24
C ASN A 260 13.29 34.88 12.46
N ILE A 261 13.38 33.57 12.23
CA ILE A 261 13.42 32.57 13.31
C ILE A 261 14.59 31.62 13.13
N THR A 262 15.19 31.27 14.24
CA THR A 262 16.21 30.21 14.26
C THR A 262 15.50 28.88 14.09
N ILE A 263 15.69 28.23 12.94
CA ILE A 263 15.25 26.86 12.74
C ILE A 263 16.15 25.95 13.58
N PRO A 264 15.58 25.23 14.56
CA PRO A 264 16.41 24.38 15.43
C PRO A 264 17.15 23.31 14.62
N ASN A 265 18.38 23.01 15.00
CA ASN A 265 19.13 21.85 14.50
C ASN A 265 18.64 20.55 15.15
N THR A 266 17.45 20.54 15.73
CA THR A 266 16.85 19.41 16.42
C THR A 266 16.05 18.55 15.48
N PHE A 267 16.02 17.25 15.76
CA PHE A 267 15.04 16.34 15.17
C PHE A 267 13.62 16.84 15.50
N GLY A 268 12.65 16.52 14.67
CA GLY A 268 11.26 16.90 14.85
C GLY A 268 10.63 17.39 13.56
N LEU A 269 9.38 17.85 13.67
CA LEU A 269 8.56 18.28 12.55
C LEU A 269 8.18 19.75 12.70
N MET A 270 8.59 20.57 11.77
CA MET A 270 8.26 22.00 11.77
C MET A 270 6.90 22.23 11.10
N ILE A 271 6.00 22.97 11.75
CA ILE A 271 4.73 23.38 11.17
C ILE A 271 4.98 24.37 10.04
N SER A 272 4.51 24.02 8.84
CA SER A 272 4.65 24.86 7.65
C SER A 272 3.80 26.14 7.74
N ASN A 273 4.26 27.21 7.11
CA ASN A 273 3.48 28.42 6.90
C ASN A 273 2.45 28.29 5.75
N GLU A 274 2.52 27.22 4.96
CA GLU A 274 1.64 27.00 3.80
C GLU A 274 0.25 26.46 4.16
N ASN A 275 -0.15 26.56 5.43
CA ASN A 275 -1.50 26.16 5.86
C ASN A 275 -2.56 27.02 5.15
N LYS A 276 -3.50 26.34 4.48
CA LYS A 276 -4.57 27.02 3.75
C LYS A 276 -5.61 27.61 4.72
N PRO A 277 -6.30 28.70 4.35
CA PRO A 277 -7.40 29.28 5.14
C PRO A 277 -8.48 28.27 5.50
N THR A 278 -8.71 27.25 4.64
CA THR A 278 -9.68 26.18 4.85
C THR A 278 -9.28 25.18 5.92
N ASN A 279 -8.01 25.18 6.34
CA ASN A 279 -7.49 24.32 7.41
C ASN A 279 -6.56 25.14 8.31
N PRO A 280 -7.13 26.00 9.20
CA PRO A 280 -6.33 26.84 10.07
C PRO A 280 -5.57 26.00 11.08
N ILE A 281 -4.36 26.47 11.42
CA ILE A 281 -3.53 25.86 12.46
C ILE A 281 -4.34 25.81 13.78
N PRO A 282 -4.38 24.68 14.49
CA PRO A 282 -5.11 24.56 15.75
C PRO A 282 -4.70 25.65 16.77
N LYS A 283 -5.67 26.13 17.57
CA LYS A 283 -5.42 27.16 18.57
C LYS A 283 -4.31 26.73 19.54
N GLY A 284 -3.34 27.60 19.74
CA GLY A 284 -2.17 27.35 20.58
C GLY A 284 -0.91 26.97 19.80
N LEU A 285 -1.06 26.33 18.65
CA LEU A 285 0.04 26.09 17.70
C LEU A 285 0.21 27.29 16.76
N LYS A 286 1.40 27.42 16.19
CA LYS A 286 1.76 28.46 15.21
C LYS A 286 2.60 27.88 14.08
N ALA A 287 2.64 28.56 12.94
CA ALA A 287 3.65 28.29 11.92
C ALA A 287 5.06 28.41 12.56
N TRP A 288 5.94 27.55 12.09
CA TRP A 288 7.34 27.45 12.55
C TRP A 288 7.55 26.82 13.93
N ASP A 289 6.49 26.43 14.66
CA ASP A 289 6.65 25.55 15.81
C ASP A 289 7.29 24.24 15.36
N THR A 290 8.25 23.75 16.13
CA THR A 290 8.82 22.42 15.90
C THR A 290 8.17 21.42 16.85
N ILE A 291 7.39 20.50 16.32
CA ILE A 291 6.78 19.40 17.07
C ILE A 291 7.87 18.40 17.40
N ILE A 292 8.03 18.06 18.67
CA ILE A 292 9.01 17.12 19.20
C ILE A 292 8.37 16.00 20.04
N GLY A 293 7.06 15.98 20.17
CA GLY A 293 6.33 14.94 20.90
C GLY A 293 4.83 15.08 20.84
N ILE A 294 4.11 13.96 21.01
CA ILE A 294 2.66 13.88 21.23
C ILE A 294 2.42 13.05 22.49
N ASN A 295 1.57 13.55 23.40
CA ASN A 295 1.23 12.89 24.67
C ASN A 295 2.49 12.40 25.44
N ASP A 296 3.53 13.25 25.46
CA ASP A 296 4.84 12.98 26.06
C ASP A 296 5.67 11.86 25.40
N VAL A 297 5.22 11.31 24.27
CA VAL A 297 6.03 10.40 23.45
C VAL A 297 6.87 11.22 22.47
N PRO A 298 8.22 11.07 22.48
CA PRO A 298 9.10 11.80 21.57
C PRO A 298 8.79 11.49 20.10
N ILE A 299 8.94 12.51 19.24
CA ILE A 299 8.76 12.42 17.79
C ILE A 299 9.94 13.07 17.10
N ASN A 300 10.61 12.32 16.23
CA ASN A 300 11.73 12.77 15.44
C ASN A 300 11.42 12.77 13.94
N THR A 301 10.51 11.89 13.49
CA THR A 301 10.19 11.65 12.10
C THR A 301 8.71 11.81 11.80
N ASP A 302 8.37 12.00 10.53
CA ASP A 302 6.99 12.02 10.04
C ASP A 302 6.30 10.64 10.21
N ILE A 303 7.07 9.55 10.16
CA ILE A 303 6.58 8.21 10.44
C ILE A 303 6.16 8.07 11.91
N GLU A 304 7.05 8.43 12.86
CA GLU A 304 6.74 8.42 14.30
C GLU A 304 5.54 9.32 14.62
N PHE A 305 5.43 10.46 13.94
CA PHE A 305 4.29 11.36 14.07
C PHE A 305 2.99 10.71 13.62
N ALA A 306 2.99 10.09 12.46
CA ALA A 306 1.83 9.36 11.93
C ALA A 306 1.43 8.20 12.85
N ASP A 307 2.40 7.42 13.33
CA ASP A 307 2.18 6.31 14.26
C ASP A 307 1.59 6.78 15.60
N GLN A 308 2.01 7.94 16.09
CA GLN A 308 1.42 8.49 17.32
C GLN A 308 0.01 9.06 17.07
N LEU A 309 -0.26 9.64 15.92
CA LEU A 309 -1.62 10.10 15.58
C LEU A 309 -2.60 8.92 15.50
N ILE A 310 -2.24 7.84 14.80
CA ILE A 310 -3.12 6.65 14.60
C ILE A 310 -3.51 5.98 15.93
N LYS A 311 -2.70 6.10 16.97
CA LYS A 311 -3.02 5.54 18.30
C LYS A 311 -4.18 6.26 19.01
N ASN A 312 -4.56 7.42 18.53
CA ASN A 312 -5.63 8.25 19.11
C ASN A 312 -6.86 8.24 18.18
N LYS A 313 -8.02 8.58 18.73
CA LYS A 313 -9.28 8.64 17.98
C LYS A 313 -9.49 10.03 17.37
N ILE A 314 -10.24 10.10 16.27
CA ILE A 314 -10.74 11.35 15.71
C ILE A 314 -11.64 12.02 16.78
N GLY A 315 -11.45 13.32 17.01
CA GLY A 315 -12.13 14.07 18.05
C GLY A 315 -11.45 14.01 19.43
N GLU A 316 -10.47 13.14 19.61
CA GLU A 316 -9.69 13.05 20.86
C GLU A 316 -8.81 14.30 21.04
N LYS A 317 -8.60 14.69 22.27
CA LYS A 317 -7.72 15.80 22.64
C LYS A 317 -6.36 15.28 23.06
N ILE A 318 -5.32 15.81 22.43
CA ILE A 318 -3.93 15.44 22.68
C ILE A 318 -3.12 16.63 23.19
N ILE A 319 -1.94 16.33 23.73
CA ILE A 319 -0.91 17.31 24.10
C ILE A 319 0.16 17.26 23.01
N VAL A 320 0.53 18.42 22.45
CA VAL A 320 1.61 18.55 21.50
C VAL A 320 2.79 19.24 22.15
N ASN A 321 3.93 18.60 22.22
CA ASN A 321 5.19 19.13 22.72
C ASN A 321 5.92 19.83 21.59
N ILE A 322 6.24 21.10 21.76
CA ILE A 322 6.87 21.93 20.72
C ILE A 322 8.10 22.68 21.23
N ILE A 323 8.93 23.09 20.28
CA ILE A 323 9.92 24.15 20.46
C ILE A 323 9.44 25.38 19.69
N ARG A 324 9.32 26.51 20.37
CA ARG A 324 9.02 27.85 19.84
C ARG A 324 10.01 28.85 20.41
N ASP A 325 10.67 29.62 19.55
CA ASP A 325 11.67 30.62 19.96
C ASP A 325 12.73 30.05 20.94
N LYS A 326 13.22 28.86 20.63
CA LYS A 326 14.19 28.09 21.46
C LYS A 326 13.65 27.62 22.83
N ARG A 327 12.35 27.79 23.12
CA ARG A 327 11.73 27.37 24.37
C ARG A 327 10.86 26.15 24.18
N PHE A 328 10.98 25.21 25.10
CA PHE A 328 10.08 24.06 25.17
C PHE A 328 8.69 24.50 25.69
N MET A 329 7.64 24.04 25.05
CA MET A 329 6.26 24.30 25.45
C MET A 329 5.38 23.06 25.26
N LYS A 330 4.43 22.87 26.16
CA LYS A 330 3.35 21.86 26.03
C LYS A 330 2.06 22.58 25.64
N ILE A 331 1.50 22.25 24.50
CA ILE A 331 0.23 22.80 24.00
C ILE A 331 -0.84 21.72 24.17
N GLY A 332 -1.70 21.90 25.17
CA GLY A 332 -2.77 20.95 25.48
C GLY A 332 -4.07 21.22 24.73
N ASN A 333 -5.01 20.28 24.83
CA ASN A 333 -6.37 20.36 24.28
C ASN A 333 -6.43 20.54 22.74
N ILE A 334 -5.47 20.01 22.01
CA ILE A 334 -5.51 19.96 20.56
C ILE A 334 -6.42 18.82 20.13
N THR A 335 -7.54 19.14 19.50
CA THR A 335 -8.51 18.14 19.02
C THR A 335 -8.08 17.59 17.66
N LEU A 336 -7.97 16.28 17.54
CA LEU A 336 -7.67 15.60 16.29
C LEU A 336 -8.87 15.67 15.34
N LYS A 337 -8.60 15.98 14.08
CA LYS A 337 -9.56 16.05 12.98
C LYS A 337 -9.40 14.84 12.06
N VAL A 338 -10.33 14.69 11.12
CA VAL A 338 -10.15 13.76 10.00
C VAL A 338 -9.03 14.25 9.09
N PHE A 339 -8.14 13.35 8.69
CA PHE A 339 -7.08 13.62 7.70
C PHE A 339 -7.73 13.96 6.35
N PRO A 340 -7.49 15.15 5.78
CA PRO A 340 -8.05 15.54 4.49
C PRO A 340 -7.29 14.83 3.36
N VAL A 341 -7.88 13.81 2.75
CA VAL A 341 -7.26 13.11 1.59
C VAL A 341 -7.54 13.93 0.33
N PRO A 342 -6.51 14.53 -0.31
CA PRO A 342 -6.68 15.33 -1.52
C PRO A 342 -6.77 14.45 -2.78
N THR A 343 -7.85 13.66 -2.89
CA THR A 343 -8.02 12.63 -3.92
C THR A 343 -7.76 13.12 -5.34
N ASP A 344 -8.32 14.28 -5.73
CA ASP A 344 -8.11 14.82 -7.08
C ASP A 344 -6.66 15.17 -7.41
N LYS A 345 -5.84 15.56 -6.42
CA LYS A 345 -4.43 15.85 -6.64
C LYS A 345 -3.57 14.60 -6.65
N MET A 346 -3.85 13.66 -5.75
CA MET A 346 -3.10 12.39 -5.67
C MET A 346 -3.27 11.58 -6.96
N TYR A 347 -4.50 11.47 -7.44
CA TYR A 347 -4.80 10.59 -8.58
C TYR A 347 -4.68 11.28 -9.95
N LYS A 348 -4.73 12.61 -10.03
CA LYS A 348 -4.34 13.32 -11.26
C LYS A 348 -2.85 13.23 -11.54
N ALA A 349 -2.00 13.22 -10.53
CA ALA A 349 -0.56 13.05 -10.70
C ALA A 349 -0.20 11.60 -11.11
N ASP A 350 -0.92 10.60 -10.58
CA ASP A 350 -0.75 9.20 -10.93
C ASP A 350 -1.42 8.84 -12.27
N LEU A 351 -2.50 9.55 -12.64
CA LEU A 351 -3.16 9.49 -13.94
C LEU A 351 -2.45 10.31 -15.03
N ALA A 352 -1.35 10.98 -14.72
CA ALA A 352 -0.44 11.52 -15.74
C ALA A 352 0.26 10.39 -16.50
N PHE A 353 -0.54 9.44 -17.03
CA PHE A 353 -0.20 8.79 -18.27
C PHE A 353 -0.20 9.88 -19.33
N PRO A 354 0.88 10.03 -20.10
CA PRO A 354 0.90 10.98 -21.19
C PRO A 354 -0.37 10.76 -22.00
N ASN A 355 -1.10 11.85 -22.23
CA ASN A 355 -2.29 11.91 -23.05
C ASN A 355 -2.21 10.92 -24.20
N ARG A 356 -3.12 9.96 -24.25
CA ARG A 356 -3.53 9.43 -25.53
C ARG A 356 -4.28 10.56 -26.20
N GLU A 357 -3.55 11.47 -26.85
CA GLU A 357 -4.14 12.22 -27.93
C GLU A 357 -4.60 11.19 -28.94
N THR A 358 -5.90 11.11 -29.08
CA THR A 358 -6.59 10.50 -30.20
C THR A 358 -6.09 11.21 -31.47
N ASN A 359 -5.29 10.53 -32.23
CA ASN A 359 -5.24 10.68 -33.70
C ASN A 359 -5.95 9.51 -34.30
#